data_d442b6f619040fb1f7665655c804a4cc
#
_entry.id   d442b6f619040fb1f7665655c804a4cc
#
_cell.length_a   1.000
_cell.length_b   1.000
_cell.length_c   1.000
_cell.angle_alpha   90.00
_cell.angle_beta   90.00
_cell.angle_gamma   90.00
#
_symmetry.space_group_name_H-M   'P 1'
#
loop_
_entity.id
_entity.type
_entity.pdbx_description
1 polymer ?
#
loop_
_entity_poly.entity_id
_entity_poly.type
_entity_poly.pdbx_seq_one_letter_code
_entity_poly.pdbx_strand_id
1 'polypeptide(L)'
;FVNEEGTQFLGGTFGSRAVCGMIQKEYVEECRDHYTGQRMKDAMLAFDMGLEPDHVEKSKIRPEDYCCFIELHIEQGRHLLDSGYPVAVVTDIAGIQQMYVELTGVACHAGGMAMRARKDALMAAAHLACEVEHLALYSGGKDTRATVGYIKSKPGVHNIVADFCEVPI
;
A
#
# COMPACT_ATOMS: atom_id res chain seq x y z
N PHE A 1 2.28 14.21 14.85
CA PHE A 1 1.71 14.15 13.51
C PHE A 1 2.53 13.22 12.66
N VAL A 2 1.90 12.28 12.04
CA VAL A 2 2.57 11.39 11.11
C VAL A 2 2.06 11.71 9.72
N ASN A 3 2.96 12.15 8.88
CA ASN A 3 2.66 12.41 7.47
C ASN A 3 2.90 11.15 6.60
N GLU A 4 3.29 10.04 7.24
CA GLU A 4 3.58 8.81 6.53
C GLU A 4 2.33 7.91 6.51
N GLU A 5 1.71 7.85 5.35
CA GLU A 5 0.51 7.05 5.08
C GLU A 5 0.86 5.70 4.41
N GLY A 6 2.10 5.24 4.55
CA GLY A 6 2.57 4.00 3.96
C GLY A 6 3.14 4.14 2.54
N THR A 7 3.32 5.35 2.04
CA THR A 7 3.85 5.57 0.69
C THR A 7 5.34 5.31 0.63
N GLN A 8 6.09 5.86 1.56
CA GLN A 8 7.55 5.81 1.55
C GLN A 8 8.08 4.58 2.28
N PHE A 9 7.54 4.27 3.45
CA PHE A 9 8.00 3.16 4.31
C PHE A 9 6.99 2.01 4.39
N LEU A 10 6.01 1.95 3.51
CA LEU A 10 5.03 0.86 3.34
C LEU A 10 4.29 0.41 4.61
N GLY A 11 4.22 1.26 5.62
CA GLY A 11 3.54 0.96 6.87
C GLY A 11 2.57 2.05 7.26
N GLY A 12 1.33 1.98 6.83
CA GLY A 12 0.30 2.95 7.21
C GLY A 12 0.08 3.00 8.73
N THR A 13 -0.51 4.11 9.21
CA THR A 13 -0.86 4.33 10.62
C THR A 13 0.33 4.26 11.59
N PHE A 14 1.54 4.63 11.14
CA PHE A 14 2.76 4.52 11.95
C PHE A 14 2.62 5.20 13.31
N GLY A 15 2.13 6.44 13.36
CA GLY A 15 2.00 7.20 14.58
C GLY A 15 1.01 6.58 15.56
N SER A 16 -0.17 6.19 15.10
CA SER A 16 -1.18 5.54 15.94
C SER A 16 -0.67 4.20 16.48
N ARG A 17 0.02 3.42 15.65
CA ARG A 17 0.65 2.16 16.08
C ARG A 17 1.76 2.38 17.11
N ALA A 18 2.58 3.43 16.93
CA ALA A 18 3.62 3.80 17.90
C ALA A 18 3.01 4.20 19.26
N VAL A 19 1.99 5.07 19.22
CA VAL A 19 1.25 5.50 20.42
C VAL A 19 0.57 4.33 21.14
N CYS A 20 0.09 3.33 20.40
CA CYS A 20 -0.44 2.08 20.98
C CYS A 20 0.66 1.10 21.42
N GLY A 21 1.94 1.40 21.23
CA GLY A 21 3.06 0.53 21.58
C GLY A 21 3.21 -0.69 20.66
N MET A 22 2.72 -0.59 19.44
CA MET A 22 2.79 -1.65 18.43
C MET A 22 4.05 -1.59 17.57
N ILE A 23 4.83 -0.53 17.68
CA ILE A 23 6.08 -0.33 16.94
C ILE A 23 7.24 -0.46 17.92
N GLN A 24 8.19 -1.33 17.59
CA GLN A 24 9.42 -1.50 18.33
C GLN A 24 10.56 -0.75 17.61
N LYS A 25 11.65 -0.45 18.31
CA LYS A 25 12.80 0.27 17.74
C LYS A 25 13.40 -0.47 16.54
N GLU A 26 13.42 -1.80 16.58
CA GLU A 26 13.94 -2.64 15.51
C GLU A 26 13.20 -2.39 14.18
N TYR A 27 11.90 -2.15 14.24
CA TYR A 27 11.13 -1.78 13.05
C TYR A 27 11.69 -0.48 12.43
N VAL A 28 11.96 0.54 13.25
CA VAL A 28 12.51 1.82 12.78
C VAL A 28 13.93 1.65 12.22
N GLU A 29 14.73 0.78 12.85
CA GLU A 29 16.10 0.51 12.41
C GLU A 29 16.18 -0.26 11.10
N GLU A 30 15.26 -1.17 10.84
CA GLU A 30 15.26 -2.08 9.69
C GLU A 30 14.41 -1.62 8.52
N CYS A 31 13.33 -0.89 8.79
CA CYS A 31 12.40 -0.42 7.78
C CYS A 31 13.10 0.49 6.75
N ARG A 32 12.82 0.24 5.47
CA ARG A 32 13.43 0.96 4.36
C ARG A 32 12.41 1.61 3.48
N ASP A 33 12.75 2.79 3.04
CA ASP A 33 12.06 3.51 1.97
C ASP A 33 11.96 2.61 0.72
N HIS A 34 10.76 2.46 0.23
CA HIS A 34 10.46 1.62 -0.92
C HIS A 34 11.16 2.08 -2.22
N TYR A 35 11.36 3.37 -2.38
CA TYR A 35 11.92 3.95 -3.60
C TYR A 35 13.44 4.09 -3.53
N THR A 36 13.98 4.54 -2.41
CA THR A 36 15.40 4.90 -2.27
C THR A 36 16.21 3.85 -1.52
N GLY A 37 15.56 2.98 -0.74
CA GLY A 37 16.21 2.05 0.16
C GLY A 37 16.79 2.69 1.42
N GLN A 38 16.61 4.00 1.64
CA GLN A 38 17.03 4.70 2.84
C GLN A 38 16.34 4.08 4.08
N ARG A 39 17.08 3.89 5.16
CA ARG A 39 16.47 3.40 6.40
C ARG A 39 15.65 4.49 7.08
N MET A 40 14.54 4.09 7.70
CA MET A 40 13.66 5.00 8.43
C MET A 40 14.42 5.78 9.50
N LYS A 41 15.28 5.12 10.27
CA LYS A 41 16.11 5.77 11.28
C LYS A 41 16.99 6.89 10.71
N ASP A 42 17.58 6.67 9.54
CA ASP A 42 18.45 7.66 8.89
C ASP A 42 17.63 8.86 8.42
N ALA A 43 16.40 8.63 7.95
CA ALA A 43 15.46 9.69 7.60
C ALA A 43 15.01 10.49 8.84
N MET A 44 14.71 9.81 9.96
CA MET A 44 14.35 10.47 11.22
C MET A 44 15.48 11.35 11.74
N LEU A 45 16.72 10.86 11.74
CA LEU A 45 17.90 11.61 12.18
C LEU A 45 18.16 12.81 11.27
N ALA A 46 17.93 12.69 9.97
CA ALA A 46 18.10 13.78 9.01
C ALA A 46 17.11 14.95 9.21
N PHE A 47 16.00 14.71 9.89
CA PHE A 47 15.05 15.76 10.26
C PHE A 47 15.55 16.70 11.38
N ASP A 48 16.69 16.38 11.97
CA ASP A 48 17.34 17.16 13.04
C ASP A 48 16.40 17.54 14.22
N MET A 49 15.45 16.68 14.52
CA MET A 49 14.50 16.87 15.64
C MET A 49 14.94 16.13 16.92
N GLY A 50 16.18 15.65 16.96
CA GLY A 50 16.69 14.87 18.11
C GLY A 50 15.93 13.56 18.34
N LEU A 51 15.38 12.98 17.28
CA LEU A 51 14.61 11.74 17.35
C LEU A 51 15.53 10.53 17.16
N GLU A 52 15.56 9.68 18.15
CA GLU A 52 16.27 8.39 18.11
C GLU A 52 15.27 7.24 17.93
N PRO A 53 15.67 6.09 17.37
CA PRO A 53 14.77 4.95 17.16
C PRO A 53 14.02 4.48 18.41
N ASP A 54 14.64 4.55 19.59
CA ASP A 54 14.03 4.16 20.85
C ASP A 54 12.94 5.14 21.34
N HIS A 55 12.85 6.33 20.77
CA HIS A 55 11.78 7.27 21.09
C HIS A 55 10.40 6.76 20.66
N VAL A 56 10.33 5.86 19.67
CA VAL A 56 9.07 5.25 19.26
C VAL A 56 8.42 4.47 20.40
N GLU A 57 9.21 3.76 21.21
CA GLU A 57 8.71 3.00 22.37
C GLU A 57 8.29 3.92 23.51
N LYS A 58 8.96 5.07 23.66
CA LYS A 58 8.63 6.09 24.66
C LYS A 58 7.35 6.87 24.30
N SER A 59 6.89 6.79 23.05
CA SER A 59 5.67 7.45 22.61
C SER A 59 4.40 6.75 23.07
N LYS A 60 4.51 5.53 23.61
CA LYS A 60 3.37 4.76 24.10
C LYS A 60 2.63 5.51 25.21
N ILE A 61 1.33 5.67 24.99
CA ILE A 61 0.42 6.24 26.00
C ILE A 61 -0.26 5.13 26.81
N ARG A 62 -0.74 5.48 27.99
CA ARG A 62 -1.58 4.59 28.78
C ARG A 62 -3.03 5.04 28.62
N PRO A 63 -3.95 4.13 28.24
CA PRO A 63 -5.35 4.49 28.01
C PRO A 63 -6.01 5.21 29.18
N GLU A 64 -5.61 4.90 30.41
CA GLU A 64 -6.12 5.50 31.64
C GLU A 64 -5.75 6.99 31.84
N ASP A 65 -4.76 7.48 31.10
CA ASP A 65 -4.35 8.90 31.18
C ASP A 65 -5.19 9.82 30.30
N TYR A 66 -6.12 9.27 29.49
CA TYR A 66 -6.88 10.01 28.49
C TYR A 66 -8.38 9.72 28.57
N CYS A 67 -9.19 10.73 28.41
CA CYS A 67 -10.63 10.58 28.38
C CYS A 67 -11.21 10.37 26.97
N CYS A 68 -10.49 10.80 25.94
CA CYS A 68 -10.88 10.62 24.55
C CYS A 68 -9.68 10.77 23.60
N PHE A 69 -9.84 10.30 22.39
CA PHE A 69 -8.94 10.52 21.26
C PHE A 69 -9.73 11.22 20.15
N ILE A 70 -9.19 12.30 19.62
CA ILE A 70 -9.79 13.04 18.52
C ILE A 70 -8.72 13.19 17.44
N GLU A 71 -9.05 12.79 16.23
CA GLU A 71 -8.19 12.92 15.06
C GLU A 71 -8.90 13.72 13.97
N LEU A 72 -8.25 14.77 13.49
CA LEU A 72 -8.68 15.49 12.30
C LEU A 72 -7.94 14.91 11.11
N HIS A 73 -8.69 14.29 10.22
CA HIS A 73 -8.14 13.64 9.01
C HIS A 73 -8.74 14.26 7.76
N ILE A 74 -7.97 14.34 6.69
CA ILE A 74 -8.50 14.72 5.37
C ILE A 74 -9.41 13.58 4.86
N GLU A 75 -10.41 13.92 4.06
CA GLU A 75 -11.34 12.92 3.52
C GLU A 75 -10.69 11.92 2.58
N GLN A 76 -9.62 12.31 1.90
CA GLN A 76 -8.99 11.54 0.80
C GLN A 76 -9.96 11.22 -0.35
N GLY A 77 -10.98 12.06 -0.50
CA GLY A 77 -12.06 11.96 -1.46
C GLY A 77 -12.64 13.33 -1.80
N ARG A 78 -13.84 13.36 -2.37
CA ARG A 78 -14.51 14.58 -2.80
C ARG A 78 -15.92 14.76 -2.24
N HIS A 79 -16.43 13.83 -1.45
CA HIS A 79 -17.81 13.83 -1.03
C HIS A 79 -18.18 15.10 -0.23
N LEU A 80 -17.34 15.47 0.73
CA LEU A 80 -17.54 16.71 1.53
C LEU A 80 -17.38 17.95 0.67
N LEU A 81 -16.36 17.98 -0.19
CA LEU A 81 -16.14 19.10 -1.11
C LEU A 81 -17.33 19.30 -2.04
N ASP A 82 -17.79 18.21 -2.67
CA ASP A 82 -18.90 18.26 -3.62
C ASP A 82 -20.24 18.57 -2.94
N SER A 83 -20.36 18.22 -1.66
CA SER A 83 -21.55 18.52 -0.84
C SER A 83 -21.49 19.89 -0.12
N GLY A 84 -20.36 20.59 -0.20
CA GLY A 84 -20.16 21.90 0.43
C GLY A 84 -20.01 21.87 1.95
N TYR A 85 -19.72 20.72 2.56
CA TYR A 85 -19.49 20.62 3.99
C TYR A 85 -18.00 20.75 4.34
N PRO A 86 -17.64 21.63 5.31
CA PRO A 86 -16.23 21.82 5.67
C PRO A 86 -15.67 20.66 6.52
N VAL A 87 -16.52 19.97 7.28
CA VAL A 87 -16.16 18.84 8.14
C VAL A 87 -17.33 17.88 8.26
N ALA A 88 -17.04 16.62 8.60
CA ALA A 88 -18.03 15.62 8.97
C ALA A 88 -17.48 14.70 10.06
N VAL A 89 -18.39 14.02 10.75
CA VAL A 89 -18.03 12.96 11.69
C VAL A 89 -17.99 11.64 10.93
N VAL A 90 -16.89 10.90 11.06
CA VAL A 90 -16.75 9.56 10.49
C VAL A 90 -17.64 8.60 11.28
N THR A 91 -18.53 7.90 10.61
CA THR A 91 -19.40 6.88 11.21
C THR A 91 -18.89 5.46 10.97
N ASP A 92 -18.19 5.27 9.87
CA ASP A 92 -17.71 3.95 9.43
C ASP A 92 -16.37 4.10 8.73
N ILE A 93 -15.54 3.08 8.82
CA ILE A 93 -14.27 2.98 8.10
C ILE A 93 -14.33 1.73 7.21
N ALA A 94 -13.94 1.89 5.94
CA ALA A 94 -13.91 0.78 5.01
C ALA A 94 -12.94 -0.32 5.48
N GLY A 95 -13.37 -1.57 5.40
CA GLY A 95 -12.48 -2.71 5.56
C GLY A 95 -11.51 -2.79 4.38
N ILE A 96 -10.23 -3.02 4.67
CA ILE A 96 -9.18 -3.13 3.65
C ILE A 96 -8.70 -4.58 3.61
N GLN A 97 -8.60 -5.13 2.42
CA GLN A 97 -7.95 -6.40 2.15
C GLN A 97 -6.87 -6.18 1.08
N GLN A 98 -5.67 -6.66 1.36
CA GLN A 98 -4.56 -6.63 0.42
C GLN A 98 -4.19 -8.05 0.03
N MET A 99 -3.94 -8.26 -1.26
CA MET A 99 -3.54 -9.55 -1.82
C MET A 99 -2.32 -9.37 -2.72
N TYR A 100 -1.45 -10.37 -2.72
CA TYR A 100 -0.36 -10.48 -3.69
C TYR A 100 -0.60 -11.72 -4.53
N VAL A 101 -0.77 -11.53 -5.83
CA VAL A 101 -1.00 -12.62 -6.78
C VAL A 101 0.27 -12.84 -7.59
N GLU A 102 0.81 -14.05 -7.52
CA GLU A 102 1.92 -14.49 -8.35
C GLU A 102 1.42 -15.36 -9.50
N LEU A 103 1.81 -15.01 -10.72
CA LEU A 103 1.42 -15.71 -11.93
C LEU A 103 2.67 -16.28 -12.60
N THR A 104 2.66 -17.59 -12.85
CA THR A 104 3.77 -18.30 -13.48
C THR A 104 3.39 -18.74 -14.90
N GLY A 105 4.24 -18.39 -15.85
CA GLY A 105 4.12 -18.72 -17.24
C GLY A 105 5.33 -19.51 -17.76
N VAL A 106 5.63 -19.37 -19.05
CA VAL A 106 6.79 -19.99 -19.69
C VAL A 106 7.43 -18.99 -20.64
N ALA A 107 8.69 -18.64 -20.36
CA ALA A 107 9.44 -17.73 -21.22
C ALA A 107 9.66 -18.37 -22.61
N CYS A 108 9.43 -17.59 -23.64
CA CYS A 108 9.71 -17.98 -25.02
C CYS A 108 9.93 -16.76 -25.90
N HIS A 109 10.52 -16.96 -27.06
CA HIS A 109 10.76 -15.89 -28.02
C HIS A 109 9.44 -15.35 -28.59
N ALA A 110 9.23 -14.03 -28.51
CA ALA A 110 7.97 -13.38 -28.89
C ALA A 110 7.61 -13.58 -30.37
N GLY A 111 8.57 -13.64 -31.27
CA GLY A 111 8.33 -13.88 -32.69
C GLY A 111 8.29 -15.37 -33.10
N GLY A 112 8.78 -16.27 -32.23
CA GLY A 112 8.92 -17.71 -32.60
C GLY A 112 7.78 -18.58 -32.06
N MET A 113 7.18 -18.23 -30.94
CA MET A 113 6.13 -19.05 -30.34
C MET A 113 4.74 -18.61 -30.81
N ALA A 114 3.97 -19.56 -31.35
CA ALA A 114 2.58 -19.30 -31.75
C ALA A 114 1.74 -18.79 -30.59
N MET A 115 0.85 -17.81 -30.84
CA MET A 115 0.03 -17.19 -29.79
C MET A 115 -0.74 -18.17 -28.91
N ARG A 116 -1.35 -19.19 -29.51
CA ARG A 116 -2.17 -20.19 -28.80
C ARG A 116 -1.36 -21.16 -27.92
N ALA A 117 -0.03 -21.23 -28.13
CA ALA A 117 0.86 -22.10 -27.38
C ALA A 117 1.57 -21.37 -26.22
N ARG A 118 1.40 -20.07 -26.09
CA ARG A 118 2.01 -19.26 -25.04
C ARG A 118 1.35 -19.50 -23.68
N LYS A 119 2.20 -19.50 -22.66
CA LYS A 119 1.78 -19.35 -21.25
C LYS A 119 2.37 -18.03 -20.77
N ASP A 120 1.67 -16.96 -21.09
CA ASP A 120 2.14 -15.59 -20.89
C ASP A 120 1.61 -15.04 -19.55
N ALA A 121 2.51 -14.94 -18.57
CA ALA A 121 2.17 -14.45 -17.24
C ALA A 121 1.73 -12.98 -17.26
N LEU A 122 2.30 -12.15 -18.16
CA LEU A 122 1.94 -10.74 -18.26
C LEU A 122 0.52 -10.54 -18.83
N MET A 123 0.15 -11.34 -19.84
CA MET A 123 -1.21 -11.30 -20.36
C MET A 123 -2.23 -11.79 -19.33
N ALA A 124 -1.90 -12.82 -18.56
CA ALA A 124 -2.74 -13.26 -17.45
C ALA A 124 -2.90 -12.18 -16.38
N ALA A 125 -1.82 -11.47 -16.04
CA ALA A 125 -1.84 -10.35 -15.11
C ALA A 125 -2.71 -9.17 -15.63
N ALA A 126 -2.60 -8.85 -16.92
CA ALA A 126 -3.42 -7.81 -17.55
C ALA A 126 -4.91 -8.15 -17.51
N HIS A 127 -5.27 -9.40 -17.82
CA HIS A 127 -6.67 -9.87 -17.69
C HIS A 127 -7.16 -9.82 -16.25
N LEU A 128 -6.34 -10.24 -15.29
CA LEU A 128 -6.67 -10.13 -13.87
C LEU A 128 -6.93 -8.67 -13.46
N ALA A 129 -6.08 -7.74 -13.88
CA ALA A 129 -6.27 -6.32 -13.57
C ALA A 129 -7.59 -5.77 -14.12
N CYS A 130 -7.93 -6.10 -15.37
CA CYS A 130 -9.22 -5.73 -15.96
C CYS A 130 -10.39 -6.36 -15.22
N GLU A 131 -10.27 -7.60 -14.78
CA GLU A 131 -11.34 -8.30 -14.06
C GLU A 131 -11.55 -7.73 -12.66
N VAL A 132 -10.47 -7.35 -11.97
CA VAL A 132 -10.55 -6.65 -10.66
C VAL A 132 -11.35 -5.35 -10.78
N GLU A 133 -11.07 -4.53 -11.80
CA GLU A 133 -11.84 -3.32 -12.09
C GLU A 133 -13.30 -3.65 -12.41
N HIS A 134 -13.54 -4.63 -13.29
CA HIS A 134 -14.88 -5.05 -13.68
C HIS A 134 -15.73 -5.50 -12.48
N LEU A 135 -15.15 -6.33 -11.61
CA LEU A 135 -15.84 -6.82 -10.41
C LEU A 135 -16.17 -5.67 -9.45
N ALA A 136 -15.26 -4.73 -9.25
CA ALA A 136 -15.51 -3.57 -8.40
C ALA A 136 -16.63 -2.68 -8.94
N LEU A 137 -16.70 -2.49 -10.27
CA LEU A 137 -17.69 -1.62 -10.91
C LEU A 137 -19.08 -2.26 -10.99
N TYR A 138 -19.17 -3.56 -11.25
CA TYR A 138 -20.43 -4.19 -11.65
C TYR A 138 -20.95 -5.27 -10.68
N SER A 139 -20.08 -5.84 -9.85
CA SER A 139 -20.44 -6.91 -8.91
C SER A 139 -20.30 -6.51 -7.44
N GLY A 140 -19.51 -5.49 -7.15
CA GLY A 140 -19.35 -4.94 -5.80
C GLY A 140 -20.55 -4.09 -5.38
N GLY A 141 -20.63 -3.78 -4.08
CA GLY A 141 -21.55 -2.76 -3.57
C GLY A 141 -21.14 -1.37 -4.07
N LYS A 142 -22.05 -0.39 -3.95
CA LYS A 142 -21.82 1.00 -4.44
C LYS A 142 -20.54 1.65 -3.88
N ASP A 143 -20.09 1.21 -2.71
CA ASP A 143 -18.92 1.74 -2.02
C ASP A 143 -17.70 0.82 -2.14
N THR A 144 -17.78 -0.28 -2.90
CA THR A 144 -16.65 -1.16 -3.17
C THR A 144 -15.60 -0.43 -4.00
N ARG A 145 -14.36 -0.57 -3.59
CA ARG A 145 -13.18 -0.07 -4.33
C ARG A 145 -12.20 -1.22 -4.46
N ALA A 146 -11.55 -1.33 -5.60
CA ALA A 146 -10.45 -2.25 -5.81
C ALA A 146 -9.41 -1.59 -6.72
N THR A 147 -8.15 -1.86 -6.46
CA THR A 147 -7.05 -1.24 -7.20
C THR A 147 -5.93 -2.25 -7.40
N VAL A 148 -5.47 -2.37 -8.63
CA VAL A 148 -4.21 -3.04 -8.94
C VAL A 148 -3.12 -1.96 -8.90
N GLY A 149 -2.23 -2.04 -7.92
CA GLY A 149 -1.22 -1.01 -7.68
C GLY A 149 -0.11 -0.98 -8.74
N TYR A 150 0.33 -2.17 -9.18
CA TYR A 150 1.30 -2.34 -10.26
C TYR A 150 1.26 -3.76 -10.82
N ILE A 151 1.94 -3.97 -11.95
CA ILE A 151 2.27 -5.29 -12.48
C ILE A 151 3.77 -5.35 -12.68
N LYS A 152 4.44 -6.24 -11.96
CA LYS A 152 5.88 -6.46 -12.09
C LYS A 152 6.13 -7.76 -12.82
N SER A 153 6.75 -7.69 -14.00
CA SER A 153 6.98 -8.85 -14.87
C SER A 153 8.45 -9.21 -14.99
N LYS A 154 8.72 -10.48 -15.23
CA LYS A 154 10.03 -11.01 -15.61
C LYS A 154 9.90 -11.77 -16.93
N PRO A 155 10.93 -11.69 -17.80
CA PRO A 155 12.16 -10.92 -17.72
C PRO A 155 12.00 -9.42 -18.00
N GLY A 156 10.83 -8.92 -18.37
CA GLY A 156 10.57 -7.51 -18.59
C GLY A 156 11.22 -6.92 -19.84
N VAL A 157 11.36 -7.72 -20.89
CA VAL A 157 11.95 -7.33 -22.18
C VAL A 157 10.97 -7.60 -23.33
N HIS A 158 11.03 -6.78 -24.38
CA HIS A 158 10.01 -6.76 -25.45
C HIS A 158 9.99 -7.98 -26.37
N ASN A 159 11.05 -8.76 -26.41
CA ASN A 159 11.21 -9.90 -27.32
C ASN A 159 11.06 -11.27 -26.64
N ILE A 160 10.70 -11.32 -25.37
CA ILE A 160 10.48 -12.55 -24.61
C ILE A 160 9.13 -12.46 -23.91
N VAL A 161 8.32 -13.51 -24.04
CA VAL A 161 7.07 -13.70 -23.31
C VAL A 161 7.38 -13.86 -21.82
N ALA A 162 6.63 -13.19 -20.98
CA ALA A 162 6.85 -13.20 -19.53
C ALA A 162 6.54 -14.56 -18.90
N ASP A 163 7.45 -15.04 -18.07
CA ASP A 163 7.29 -16.29 -17.31
C ASP A 163 6.86 -16.07 -15.85
N PHE A 164 6.89 -14.82 -15.38
CA PHE A 164 6.48 -14.48 -14.03
C PHE A 164 5.87 -13.08 -13.99
N CYS A 165 4.79 -12.93 -13.21
CA CYS A 165 4.26 -11.62 -12.82
C CYS A 165 3.83 -11.62 -11.35
N GLU A 166 4.01 -10.49 -10.71
CA GLU A 166 3.54 -10.14 -9.38
C GLU A 166 2.53 -8.99 -9.51
N VAL A 167 1.37 -9.15 -8.88
CA VAL A 167 0.24 -8.23 -8.96
C VAL A 167 -0.32 -7.99 -7.56
N PRO A 168 -0.06 -6.86 -6.91
CA PRO A 168 -0.75 -6.48 -5.68
C PRO A 168 -2.13 -5.89 -6.00
N ILE A 169 -3.10 -6.32 -5.23
CA ILE A 169 -4.51 -5.90 -5.30
C ILE A 169 -4.93 -5.32 -3.96
#